data_40ae8e74b26b4d4dd59bea83bcd78077
#
_entry.id   40ae8e74b26b4d4dd59bea83bcd78077
#
_cell.length_a   1.000
_cell.length_b   1.000
_cell.length_c   1.000
_cell.angle_alpha   90.00
_cell.angle_beta   90.00
_cell.angle_gamma   90.00
#
_symmetry.space_group_name_H-M   'P 1'
#
loop_
_entity.id
_entity.type
_entity.pdbx_description
1 polymer ?
#
loop_
_entity_poly.entity_id
_entity_poly.type
_entity_poly.pdbx_seq_one_letter_code
_entity_poly.pdbx_strand_id
1 'polypeptide(L)'
;MFDCFVKLFLGVLVVGVLEGNPLKVYILAGQSNMQGSAHKKTFAAIGDDPKTASLLKEVLGGDGEPIEARNAWVACRTNRGGKEATLLGKVKVGYGFDDERIGPEYGFGLFMDRLTQEPVLIIKTAWGGKSLAVDFRPPGAGPYQPSEREKESGKIFSKDETGHYYREMITFVKETLKDEASIQKVVPGYEKEVGYELSGFVWFQGWNDMCNRHHIAQYTENMIHFITDVRREFESPKLPFIVGVLGVYGTDPDSRRFDKGLPVTAFRKTQFEAVKQYDAKVKSKYRGNVIAVDSGPFYELGLSDIYWKRRMTGGWKRRVHKGEMTEEEYRKECDKYGFDDGEITAEEQSTWDRCSSNAEYHYLGSGKTFVRFGKALAEAMLKIENK
;
A
#
# COMPACT_ATOMS: atom_id res chain seq x y z
N MET A 1 69.85 -7.75 47.70
CA MET A 1 68.46 -7.25 47.83
C MET A 1 68.05 -6.75 46.46
N PHE A 2 67.35 -7.61 45.71
CA PHE A 2 66.84 -7.27 44.39
C PHE A 2 65.30 -7.18 44.48
N ASP A 3 64.81 -5.95 44.36
CA ASP A 3 63.36 -5.70 44.25
C ASP A 3 62.86 -6.00 42.85
N CYS A 4 61.94 -6.95 42.78
CA CYS A 4 61.29 -7.36 41.55
C CYS A 4 59.93 -6.63 41.42
N PHE A 5 59.89 -5.55 40.65
CA PHE A 5 58.64 -4.85 40.33
C PHE A 5 57.87 -5.62 39.21
N VAL A 6 56.78 -6.30 39.59
CA VAL A 6 55.84 -6.85 38.68
C VAL A 6 54.94 -5.72 38.21
N LYS A 7 55.08 -5.30 36.94
CA LYS A 7 54.09 -4.41 36.23
C LYS A 7 52.88 -5.21 35.76
N LEU A 8 51.78 -5.02 36.45
CA LEU A 8 50.46 -5.52 36.03
C LEU A 8 49.99 -4.67 34.84
N PHE A 9 49.98 -5.23 33.62
CA PHE A 9 49.31 -4.62 32.45
C PHE A 9 47.81 -4.92 32.56
N LEU A 10 47.03 -3.93 32.98
CA LEU A 10 45.57 -3.94 32.77
C LEU A 10 45.31 -3.70 31.26
N GLY A 11 45.02 -4.77 30.55
CA GLY A 11 44.49 -4.68 29.20
C GLY A 11 43.08 -4.10 29.24
N VAL A 12 42.93 -2.83 28.90
CA VAL A 12 41.60 -2.25 28.63
C VAL A 12 41.10 -2.89 27.34
N LEU A 13 40.13 -3.79 27.44
CA LEU A 13 39.37 -4.27 26.30
C LEU A 13 38.54 -3.07 25.81
N VAL A 14 39.03 -2.37 24.81
CA VAL A 14 38.20 -1.43 24.04
C VAL A 14 37.25 -2.29 23.24
N VAL A 15 36.05 -2.51 23.75
CA VAL A 15 34.93 -2.98 22.95
C VAL A 15 34.66 -1.86 21.95
N GLY A 16 35.14 -2.01 20.75
CA GLY A 16 34.80 -1.13 19.65
C GLY A 16 33.26 -1.15 19.48
N VAL A 17 32.63 -0.04 19.76
CA VAL A 17 31.24 0.17 19.38
C VAL A 17 31.23 0.12 17.84
N LEU A 18 30.61 -0.89 17.26
CA LEU A 18 30.34 -0.93 15.81
C LEU A 18 29.50 0.32 15.49
N GLU A 19 30.12 1.28 14.78
CA GLU A 19 29.48 2.50 14.32
C GLU A 19 28.63 2.17 13.06
N GLY A 20 27.52 1.47 13.26
CA GLY A 20 26.55 1.22 12.22
C GLY A 20 25.13 1.45 12.74
N ASN A 21 24.29 2.14 11.96
CA ASN A 21 22.88 2.24 12.29
C ASN A 21 22.18 0.90 11.98
N PRO A 22 21.30 0.40 12.88
CA PRO A 22 20.56 -0.84 12.63
C PRO A 22 19.71 -0.74 11.37
N LEU A 23 19.52 -1.87 10.69
CA LEU A 23 18.65 -1.96 9.53
C LEU A 23 17.19 -1.67 9.96
N LYS A 24 16.62 -0.59 9.44
CA LYS A 24 15.21 -0.25 9.68
C LYS A 24 14.30 -1.13 8.82
N VAL A 25 13.43 -1.89 9.46
CA VAL A 25 12.53 -2.83 8.77
C VAL A 25 11.09 -2.33 8.82
N TYR A 26 10.47 -2.18 7.65
CA TYR A 26 9.07 -1.78 7.50
C TYR A 26 8.28 -2.86 6.78
N ILE A 27 7.12 -3.23 7.32
CA ILE A 27 6.21 -4.19 6.69
C ILE A 27 5.12 -3.41 5.97
N LEU A 28 4.94 -3.67 4.66
CA LEU A 28 3.88 -3.08 3.86
C LEU A 28 2.95 -4.20 3.38
N ALA A 29 1.72 -4.23 3.89
CA ALA A 29 0.78 -5.30 3.61
C ALA A 29 -0.57 -4.79 3.07
N GLY A 30 -1.24 -5.60 2.24
CA GLY A 30 -2.56 -5.25 1.74
C GLY A 30 -3.01 -6.02 0.50
N GLN A 31 -3.90 -5.39 -0.27
CA GLN A 31 -4.44 -5.97 -1.50
C GLN A 31 -3.85 -5.31 -2.77
N SER A 32 -4.58 -5.37 -3.89
CA SER A 32 -4.12 -4.89 -5.20
C SER A 32 -3.58 -3.44 -5.20
N ASN A 33 -4.12 -2.55 -4.39
CA ASN A 33 -3.61 -1.18 -4.27
C ASN A 33 -2.27 -1.10 -3.51
N MET A 34 -1.99 -2.02 -2.58
CA MET A 34 -0.66 -2.19 -2.03
C MET A 34 0.25 -2.95 -3.02
N GLN A 35 -0.29 -3.95 -3.72
CA GLN A 35 0.46 -4.67 -4.76
C GLN A 35 1.01 -3.69 -5.82
N GLY A 36 0.14 -2.81 -6.33
CA GLY A 36 0.55 -1.69 -7.19
C GLY A 36 0.31 -1.90 -8.67
N SER A 37 -0.38 -0.94 -9.26
CA SER A 37 -0.84 -0.98 -10.65
C SER A 37 -0.27 0.13 -11.53
N ALA A 38 0.49 1.08 -10.97
CA ALA A 38 0.99 2.23 -11.70
C ALA A 38 2.19 1.87 -12.58
N HIS A 39 2.01 1.97 -13.90
CA HIS A 39 3.07 1.72 -14.86
C HIS A 39 4.04 2.91 -14.95
N LYS A 40 5.35 2.64 -15.06
CA LYS A 40 6.40 3.66 -15.13
C LYS A 40 6.18 4.70 -16.22
N LYS A 41 5.51 4.35 -17.34
CA LYS A 41 5.16 5.30 -18.42
C LYS A 41 4.40 6.54 -17.93
N THR A 42 3.71 6.44 -16.79
CA THR A 42 2.91 7.53 -16.22
C THR A 42 3.71 8.49 -15.33
N PHE A 43 5.00 8.24 -15.14
CA PHE A 43 5.84 9.08 -14.27
C PHE A 43 6.05 10.49 -14.82
N ALA A 44 6.21 10.64 -16.14
CA ALA A 44 6.39 11.94 -16.77
C ALA A 44 5.22 12.91 -16.44
N ALA A 45 4.01 12.38 -16.24
CA ALA A 45 2.83 13.17 -15.87
C ALA A 45 2.91 13.81 -14.46
N ILE A 46 3.86 13.38 -13.62
CA ILE A 46 4.14 14.04 -12.33
C ILE A 46 4.59 15.48 -12.55
N GLY A 47 5.29 15.75 -13.66
CA GLY A 47 5.79 17.08 -14.03
C GLY A 47 4.74 18.02 -14.61
N ASP A 48 3.58 17.53 -15.02
CA ASP A 48 2.53 18.34 -15.69
C ASP A 48 1.81 19.29 -14.69
N ASP A 49 1.82 18.98 -13.42
CA ASP A 49 1.21 19.79 -12.37
C ASP A 49 2.29 20.59 -11.62
N PRO A 50 2.26 21.94 -11.62
CA PRO A 50 3.23 22.75 -10.91
C PRO A 50 3.43 22.37 -9.43
N LYS A 51 2.37 21.84 -8.78
CA LYS A 51 2.44 21.37 -7.38
C LYS A 51 3.25 20.10 -7.20
N THR A 52 3.43 19.33 -8.25
CA THR A 52 4.16 18.06 -8.23
C THR A 52 5.40 18.04 -9.12
N ALA A 53 5.65 19.10 -9.90
CA ALA A 53 6.77 19.16 -10.84
C ALA A 53 8.14 18.95 -10.17
N SER A 54 8.34 19.44 -8.94
CA SER A 54 9.58 19.18 -8.19
C SER A 54 9.75 17.70 -7.85
N LEU A 55 8.65 16.99 -7.60
CA LEU A 55 8.68 15.56 -7.27
C LEU A 55 9.17 14.71 -8.45
N LEU A 56 8.96 15.16 -9.69
CA LEU A 56 9.47 14.44 -10.87
C LEU A 56 10.97 14.22 -10.79
N LYS A 57 11.74 15.24 -10.38
CA LYS A 57 13.21 15.16 -10.23
C LYS A 57 13.63 14.25 -9.07
N GLU A 58 12.71 13.93 -8.20
CA GLU A 58 12.96 13.02 -7.09
C GLU A 58 12.71 11.55 -7.45
N VAL A 59 12.08 11.28 -8.58
CA VAL A 59 11.71 9.92 -9.02
C VAL A 59 12.22 9.54 -10.40
N LEU A 60 12.64 10.52 -11.22
CA LEU A 60 13.31 10.27 -12.50
C LEU A 60 14.74 10.80 -12.46
N GLY A 61 15.68 10.00 -12.97
CA GLY A 61 17.07 10.38 -13.19
C GLY A 61 17.24 11.36 -14.35
N GLY A 62 18.46 11.87 -14.54
CA GLY A 62 18.80 12.76 -15.64
C GLY A 62 18.70 12.10 -17.03
N ASP A 63 18.66 10.78 -17.07
CA ASP A 63 18.44 9.93 -18.24
C ASP A 63 16.95 9.69 -18.56
N GLY A 64 16.05 10.19 -17.69
CA GLY A 64 14.60 9.99 -17.81
C GLY A 64 14.09 8.65 -17.29
N GLU A 65 14.94 7.80 -16.73
CA GLU A 65 14.53 6.52 -16.14
C GLU A 65 14.21 6.67 -14.65
N PRO A 66 13.30 5.81 -14.13
CA PRO A 66 12.96 5.79 -12.70
C PRO A 66 14.17 5.52 -11.81
N ILE A 67 14.32 6.32 -10.75
CA ILE A 67 15.44 6.20 -9.81
C ILE A 67 15.30 4.90 -8.99
N GLU A 68 16.43 4.21 -8.81
CA GLU A 68 16.60 3.15 -7.82
C GLU A 68 17.09 3.75 -6.49
N ALA A 69 16.59 3.27 -5.35
CA ALA A 69 17.04 3.72 -4.03
C ALA A 69 18.51 3.34 -3.78
N ARG A 70 19.23 4.18 -3.04
CA ARG A 70 20.64 3.94 -2.72
C ARG A 70 20.80 2.94 -1.60
N ASN A 71 20.03 3.13 -0.53
CA ASN A 71 20.16 2.37 0.72
C ASN A 71 18.81 1.82 1.21
N ALA A 72 17.89 1.53 0.28
CA ALA A 72 16.63 0.86 0.59
C ALA A 72 16.43 -0.37 -0.30
N TRP A 73 15.99 -1.45 0.33
CA TRP A 73 15.75 -2.76 -0.28
C TRP A 73 14.31 -3.20 -0.06
N VAL A 74 13.89 -4.17 -0.86
CA VAL A 74 12.56 -4.77 -0.75
C VAL A 74 12.62 -6.29 -0.90
N ALA A 75 11.98 -6.99 0.03
CA ALA A 75 11.56 -8.37 -0.11
C ALA A 75 10.04 -8.36 -0.35
N CYS A 76 9.59 -8.86 -1.48
CA CYS A 76 8.18 -8.81 -1.86
C CYS A 76 7.65 -10.22 -2.11
N ARG A 77 6.55 -10.59 -1.43
CA ARG A 77 5.74 -11.76 -1.77
C ARG A 77 4.39 -11.31 -2.29
N THR A 78 4.05 -11.78 -3.47
CA THR A 78 2.86 -11.34 -4.20
C THR A 78 2.42 -12.43 -5.19
N ASN A 79 1.41 -12.12 -5.99
CA ASN A 79 0.96 -12.98 -7.08
C ASN A 79 1.09 -12.21 -8.41
N ARG A 80 1.64 -12.84 -9.42
CA ARG A 80 1.81 -12.30 -10.77
C ARG A 80 1.33 -13.30 -11.80
N GLY A 81 0.43 -12.87 -12.67
CA GLY A 81 -0.13 -13.75 -13.69
C GLY A 81 -0.77 -15.02 -13.11
N GLY A 82 -1.39 -14.92 -11.92
CA GLY A 82 -2.02 -16.05 -11.24
C GLY A 82 -1.06 -16.99 -10.48
N LYS A 83 0.25 -16.68 -10.45
CA LYS A 83 1.28 -17.47 -9.75
C LYS A 83 1.90 -16.67 -8.61
N GLU A 84 2.21 -17.34 -7.52
CA GLU A 84 2.97 -16.73 -6.44
C GLU A 84 4.38 -16.36 -6.91
N ALA A 85 4.86 -15.19 -6.47
CA ALA A 85 6.18 -14.68 -6.81
C ALA A 85 6.85 -14.10 -5.56
N THR A 86 8.15 -14.36 -5.44
CA THR A 86 9.03 -13.72 -4.45
C THR A 86 10.09 -12.91 -5.20
N LEU A 87 10.18 -11.61 -4.88
CA LEU A 87 11.09 -10.67 -5.54
C LEU A 87 11.95 -10.02 -4.47
N LEU A 88 13.25 -9.92 -4.73
CA LEU A 88 14.23 -9.39 -3.79
C LEU A 88 15.14 -8.39 -4.49
N GLY A 89 15.56 -7.33 -3.80
CA GLY A 89 16.56 -6.39 -4.30
C GLY A 89 16.36 -4.95 -3.82
N LYS A 90 17.00 -4.01 -4.49
CA LYS A 90 16.84 -2.57 -4.25
C LYS A 90 15.42 -2.11 -4.56
N VAL A 91 14.94 -1.09 -3.84
CA VAL A 91 13.68 -0.42 -4.18
C VAL A 91 13.81 0.26 -5.53
N LYS A 92 13.06 -0.20 -6.50
CA LYS A 92 12.97 0.30 -7.88
C LYS A 92 11.61 -0.03 -8.48
N VAL A 93 11.37 0.35 -9.74
CA VAL A 93 10.22 -0.14 -10.50
C VAL A 93 10.29 -1.66 -10.64
N GLY A 94 9.13 -2.31 -10.62
CA GLY A 94 9.05 -3.76 -10.84
C GLY A 94 8.58 -4.57 -9.65
N TYR A 95 8.10 -3.95 -8.58
CA TYR A 95 7.49 -4.65 -7.46
C TYR A 95 5.94 -4.53 -7.42
N GLY A 96 5.34 -4.02 -8.50
CA GLY A 96 3.89 -4.01 -8.72
C GLY A 96 3.34 -5.28 -9.37
N PHE A 97 2.23 -5.16 -10.12
CA PHE A 97 1.59 -6.27 -10.84
C PHE A 97 2.51 -6.97 -11.84
N ASP A 98 3.50 -6.26 -12.35
CA ASP A 98 4.54 -6.76 -13.25
C ASP A 98 5.85 -5.95 -13.09
N ASP A 99 6.83 -6.22 -13.96
CA ASP A 99 8.18 -5.63 -13.88
C ASP A 99 8.25 -4.16 -14.26
N GLU A 100 7.16 -3.58 -14.78
CA GLU A 100 7.08 -2.17 -15.18
C GLU A 100 6.18 -1.33 -14.28
N ARG A 101 5.65 -1.94 -13.19
CA ARG A 101 4.71 -1.28 -12.29
C ARG A 101 5.23 -1.12 -10.88
N ILE A 102 4.67 -0.12 -10.23
CA ILE A 102 4.89 0.20 -8.81
C ILE A 102 3.58 0.18 -8.03
N GLY A 103 3.70 -0.03 -6.73
CA GLY A 103 2.74 0.34 -5.70
C GLY A 103 3.29 1.46 -4.81
N PRO A 104 2.68 1.66 -3.62
CA PRO A 104 3.14 2.67 -2.66
C PRO A 104 4.57 2.42 -2.14
N GLU A 105 5.06 1.17 -2.19
CA GLU A 105 6.41 0.79 -1.72
C GLU A 105 7.51 1.57 -2.41
N TYR A 106 7.33 1.91 -3.70
CA TYR A 106 8.34 2.66 -4.45
C TYR A 106 8.54 4.05 -3.84
N GLY A 107 7.46 4.82 -3.72
CA GLY A 107 7.52 6.15 -3.09
C GLY A 107 7.94 6.05 -1.63
N PHE A 108 7.37 5.11 -0.86
CA PHE A 108 7.75 4.90 0.53
C PHE A 108 9.26 4.65 0.68
N GLY A 109 9.81 3.71 -0.07
CA GLY A 109 11.22 3.33 0.03
C GLY A 109 12.17 4.44 -0.41
N LEU A 110 11.89 5.14 -1.53
CA LEU A 110 12.72 6.27 -1.98
C LEU A 110 12.75 7.41 -0.96
N PHE A 111 11.61 7.70 -0.31
CA PHE A 111 11.54 8.78 0.67
C PHE A 111 12.11 8.37 2.02
N MET A 112 11.93 7.12 2.48
CA MET A 112 12.62 6.62 3.67
C MET A 112 14.13 6.65 3.51
N ASP A 113 14.68 6.18 2.38
CA ASP A 113 16.11 6.23 2.05
C ASP A 113 16.71 7.63 2.18
N ARG A 114 15.95 8.68 1.83
CA ARG A 114 16.40 10.08 1.91
C ARG A 114 16.24 10.71 3.28
N LEU A 115 15.14 10.37 3.96
CA LEU A 115 14.73 11.05 5.18
C LEU A 115 15.42 10.47 6.42
N THR A 116 15.72 9.16 6.43
CA THR A 116 16.36 8.52 7.58
C THR A 116 17.90 8.49 7.47
N GLN A 117 18.44 8.43 6.25
CA GLN A 117 19.85 8.16 5.97
C GLN A 117 20.36 6.83 6.55
N GLU A 118 19.45 5.98 7.00
CA GLU A 118 19.70 4.65 7.55
C GLU A 118 19.39 3.57 6.51
N PRO A 119 20.00 2.37 6.59
CA PRO A 119 19.61 1.28 5.72
C PRO A 119 18.17 0.85 5.98
N VAL A 120 17.39 0.67 4.91
CA VAL A 120 15.95 0.37 4.97
C VAL A 120 15.65 -0.96 4.28
N LEU A 121 14.93 -1.84 4.94
CA LEU A 121 14.33 -3.03 4.34
C LEU A 121 12.79 -2.92 4.39
N ILE A 122 12.18 -2.96 3.23
CA ILE A 122 10.72 -3.11 3.09
C ILE A 122 10.41 -4.59 2.90
N ILE A 123 9.56 -5.16 3.76
CA ILE A 123 8.97 -6.48 3.55
C ILE A 123 7.54 -6.27 3.07
N LYS A 124 7.32 -6.46 1.77
CA LYS A 124 6.03 -6.22 1.13
C LYS A 124 5.27 -7.52 0.93
N THR A 125 4.02 -7.57 1.40
CA THR A 125 3.12 -8.71 1.22
C THR A 125 1.76 -8.21 0.70
N ALA A 126 1.46 -8.49 -0.57
CA ALA A 126 0.24 -7.94 -1.17
C ALA A 126 -0.32 -8.84 -2.26
N TRP A 127 -1.64 -9.11 -2.18
CA TRP A 127 -2.35 -9.95 -3.14
C TRP A 127 -3.67 -9.31 -3.57
N GLY A 128 -3.93 -9.28 -4.86
CA GLY A 128 -5.14 -8.71 -5.43
C GLY A 128 -6.43 -9.40 -4.96
N GLY A 129 -7.49 -8.62 -4.76
CA GLY A 129 -8.83 -9.14 -4.46
C GLY A 129 -9.00 -9.74 -3.06
N LYS A 130 -8.12 -9.43 -2.10
CA LYS A 130 -8.13 -10.01 -0.75
C LYS A 130 -8.81 -9.12 0.28
N SER A 131 -9.67 -9.73 1.11
CA SER A 131 -10.44 -9.07 2.16
C SER A 131 -9.75 -9.19 3.53
N LEU A 132 -10.01 -8.24 4.42
CA LEU A 132 -9.67 -8.38 5.84
C LEU A 132 -10.63 -9.38 6.52
N ALA A 133 -11.92 -9.37 6.13
CA ALA A 133 -12.93 -10.22 6.74
C ALA A 133 -12.64 -11.71 6.63
N VAL A 134 -12.08 -12.16 5.50
CA VAL A 134 -11.85 -13.59 5.20
C VAL A 134 -10.37 -13.88 4.97
N ASP A 135 -9.77 -13.25 3.96
CA ASP A 135 -8.44 -13.64 3.45
C ASP A 135 -7.31 -13.30 4.43
N PHE A 136 -7.32 -12.09 5.00
CA PHE A 136 -6.38 -11.62 6.02
C PHE A 136 -6.97 -11.69 7.43
N ARG A 137 -8.01 -12.48 7.64
CA ARG A 137 -8.65 -12.58 8.95
C ARG A 137 -7.66 -12.95 10.04
N PRO A 138 -7.47 -12.09 11.06
CA PRO A 138 -6.55 -12.36 12.15
C PRO A 138 -7.11 -13.41 13.10
N PRO A 139 -6.27 -14.21 13.77
CA PRO A 139 -6.71 -15.23 14.70
C PRO A 139 -7.64 -14.70 15.83
N GLY A 140 -7.36 -13.50 16.33
CA GLY A 140 -8.14 -12.86 17.38
C GLY A 140 -9.59 -12.53 17.00
N ALA A 141 -9.89 -12.43 15.69
CA ALA A 141 -11.26 -12.24 15.20
C ALA A 141 -12.09 -13.54 15.21
N GLY A 142 -11.48 -14.68 15.54
CA GLY A 142 -12.14 -15.98 15.54
C GLY A 142 -12.57 -16.46 14.14
N PRO A 143 -13.34 -17.56 14.05
CA PRO A 143 -13.82 -18.10 12.78
C PRO A 143 -14.73 -17.10 12.04
N TYR A 144 -14.59 -17.05 10.69
CA TYR A 144 -15.49 -16.25 9.87
C TYR A 144 -16.93 -16.79 9.96
N GLN A 145 -17.87 -15.86 10.14
CA GLN A 145 -19.30 -16.17 10.13
C GLN A 145 -19.90 -15.64 8.82
N PRO A 146 -20.26 -16.51 7.87
CA PRO A 146 -20.84 -16.08 6.60
C PRO A 146 -22.19 -15.38 6.79
N SER A 147 -22.45 -14.40 5.92
CA SER A 147 -23.78 -13.80 5.81
C SER A 147 -24.81 -14.82 5.30
N GLU A 148 -26.11 -14.57 5.50
CA GLU A 148 -27.17 -15.45 4.98
C GLU A 148 -27.07 -15.62 3.46
N ARG A 149 -26.79 -14.55 2.72
CA ARG A 149 -26.58 -14.61 1.27
C ARG A 149 -25.40 -15.51 0.87
N GLU A 150 -24.33 -15.51 1.65
CA GLU A 150 -23.17 -16.37 1.38
C GLU A 150 -23.49 -17.83 1.68
N LYS A 151 -24.26 -18.10 2.75
CA LYS A 151 -24.76 -19.45 3.07
C LYS A 151 -25.69 -19.96 1.97
N GLU A 152 -26.65 -19.14 1.53
CA GLU A 152 -27.57 -19.47 0.43
C GLU A 152 -26.86 -19.72 -0.90
N SER A 153 -25.76 -19.02 -1.16
CA SER A 153 -24.93 -19.24 -2.36
C SER A 153 -24.13 -20.54 -2.33
N GLY A 154 -24.15 -21.28 -1.22
CA GLY A 154 -23.36 -22.49 -1.03
C GLY A 154 -21.85 -22.24 -0.87
N LYS A 155 -21.41 -21.00 -0.67
CA LYS A 155 -20.00 -20.68 -0.49
C LYS A 155 -19.49 -21.22 0.83
N ILE A 156 -18.50 -22.09 0.75
CA ILE A 156 -17.84 -22.66 1.92
C ILE A 156 -16.59 -21.83 2.24
N PHE A 157 -16.39 -21.54 3.50
CA PHE A 157 -15.19 -20.88 4.01
C PHE A 157 -14.48 -21.86 4.93
N SER A 158 -13.51 -22.57 4.38
CA SER A 158 -12.72 -23.53 5.16
C SER A 158 -11.83 -22.80 6.18
N LYS A 159 -11.45 -23.50 7.23
CA LYS A 159 -10.52 -22.96 8.24
C LYS A 159 -9.15 -22.65 7.61
N ASP A 160 -8.73 -23.41 6.62
CA ASP A 160 -7.43 -23.22 5.97
C ASP A 160 -7.42 -22.03 5.02
N GLU A 161 -8.54 -21.77 4.32
CA GLU A 161 -8.70 -20.61 3.46
C GLU A 161 -8.87 -19.30 4.26
N THR A 162 -9.62 -19.38 5.38
CA THR A 162 -9.84 -18.22 6.25
C THR A 162 -8.54 -17.83 6.95
N GLY A 163 -8.11 -16.59 6.76
CA GLY A 163 -6.84 -16.09 7.32
C GLY A 163 -5.59 -16.62 6.61
N HIS A 164 -5.72 -17.27 5.45
CA HIS A 164 -4.57 -17.80 4.70
C HIS A 164 -3.52 -16.71 4.43
N TYR A 165 -3.93 -15.56 3.90
CA TYR A 165 -3.00 -14.48 3.58
C TYR A 165 -2.46 -13.73 4.81
N TYR A 166 -3.16 -13.77 5.94
CA TYR A 166 -2.60 -13.34 7.22
C TYR A 166 -1.42 -14.24 7.61
N ARG A 167 -1.59 -15.56 7.54
CA ARG A 167 -0.52 -16.53 7.88
C ARG A 167 0.66 -16.42 6.90
N GLU A 168 0.39 -16.30 5.59
CA GLU A 168 1.43 -16.10 4.57
C GLU A 168 2.24 -14.83 4.82
N MET A 169 1.59 -13.72 5.16
CA MET A 169 2.25 -12.48 5.54
C MET A 169 3.19 -12.66 6.72
N ILE A 170 2.68 -13.24 7.81
CA ILE A 170 3.47 -13.47 9.04
C ILE A 170 4.66 -14.41 8.74
N THR A 171 4.41 -15.50 8.03
CA THR A 171 5.43 -16.48 7.65
C THR A 171 6.53 -15.83 6.83
N PHE A 172 6.17 -15.06 5.80
CA PHE A 172 7.15 -14.42 4.93
C PHE A 172 8.02 -13.39 5.67
N VAL A 173 7.44 -12.61 6.56
CA VAL A 173 8.22 -11.68 7.40
C VAL A 173 9.19 -12.45 8.29
N LYS A 174 8.73 -13.49 8.98
CA LYS A 174 9.57 -14.32 9.85
C LYS A 174 10.68 -15.04 9.05
N GLU A 175 10.39 -15.57 7.87
CA GLU A 175 11.38 -16.18 6.98
C GLU A 175 12.45 -15.20 6.52
N THR A 176 12.04 -13.99 6.14
CA THR A 176 12.96 -12.93 5.68
C THR A 176 13.92 -12.49 6.79
N LEU A 177 13.44 -12.42 8.02
CA LEU A 177 14.20 -11.95 9.20
C LEU A 177 14.81 -13.08 10.04
N LYS A 178 14.73 -14.33 9.60
CA LYS A 178 15.07 -15.52 10.39
C LYS A 178 16.49 -15.54 10.89
N ASP A 179 17.44 -15.18 10.04
CA ASP A 179 18.88 -15.21 10.31
C ASP A 179 19.62 -14.25 9.37
N GLU A 180 20.89 -14.03 9.65
CA GLU A 180 21.75 -13.14 8.87
C GLU A 180 21.76 -13.51 7.37
N ALA A 181 21.92 -14.77 7.05
CA ALA A 181 21.97 -15.23 5.66
C ALA A 181 20.65 -14.95 4.91
N SER A 182 19.51 -15.00 5.60
CA SER A 182 18.20 -14.69 5.03
C SER A 182 18.07 -13.19 4.74
N ILE A 183 18.53 -12.34 5.65
CA ILE A 183 18.54 -10.87 5.45
C ILE A 183 19.54 -10.49 4.35
N GLN A 184 20.73 -11.07 4.32
CA GLN A 184 21.78 -10.80 3.31
C GLN A 184 21.34 -11.15 1.88
N LYS A 185 20.39 -12.08 1.68
CA LYS A 185 19.79 -12.32 0.35
C LYS A 185 19.11 -11.09 -0.22
N VAL A 186 18.62 -10.21 0.64
CA VAL A 186 17.88 -8.99 0.25
C VAL A 186 18.79 -7.76 0.39
N VAL A 187 19.49 -7.66 1.50
CA VAL A 187 20.35 -6.53 1.90
C VAL A 187 21.81 -7.01 1.96
N PRO A 188 22.53 -7.00 0.83
CA PRO A 188 23.95 -7.33 0.82
C PRO A 188 24.72 -6.39 1.75
N GLY A 189 25.54 -6.95 2.62
CA GLY A 189 26.29 -6.16 3.61
C GLY A 189 25.57 -5.94 4.94
N TYR A 190 24.40 -6.57 5.16
CA TYR A 190 23.82 -6.65 6.51
C TYR A 190 24.75 -7.42 7.44
N GLU A 191 24.99 -6.85 8.62
CA GLU A 191 25.82 -7.43 9.69
C GLU A 191 24.97 -7.70 10.92
N LYS A 192 25.01 -8.93 11.42
CA LYS A 192 24.20 -9.36 12.57
C LYS A 192 24.54 -8.59 13.84
N GLU A 193 25.78 -8.19 13.98
CA GLU A 193 26.31 -7.43 15.14
C GLU A 193 25.68 -6.04 15.23
N VAL A 194 25.34 -5.42 14.10
CA VAL A 194 24.62 -4.14 14.03
C VAL A 194 23.13 -4.37 14.25
N GLY A 195 22.59 -5.46 13.72
CA GLY A 195 21.23 -5.89 13.92
C GLY A 195 20.20 -5.15 13.06
N TYR A 196 18.93 -5.41 13.34
CA TYR A 196 17.80 -4.70 12.72
C TYR A 196 16.77 -4.26 13.76
N GLU A 197 15.97 -3.29 13.40
CA GLU A 197 14.84 -2.80 14.18
C GLU A 197 13.56 -2.91 13.34
N LEU A 198 12.51 -3.55 13.89
CA LEU A 198 11.20 -3.54 13.28
C LEU A 198 10.53 -2.21 13.55
N SER A 199 10.58 -1.30 12.59
CA SER A 199 10.30 0.13 12.75
C SER A 199 8.89 0.54 12.38
N GLY A 200 8.15 -0.27 11.61
CA GLY A 200 6.77 0.08 11.33
C GLY A 200 6.01 -0.90 10.45
N PHE A 201 4.69 -0.74 10.45
CA PHE A 201 3.74 -1.51 9.65
C PHE A 201 2.80 -0.58 8.90
N VAL A 202 2.60 -0.81 7.62
CA VAL A 202 1.63 -0.10 6.77
C VAL A 202 0.61 -1.09 6.22
N TRP A 203 -0.66 -0.83 6.48
CA TRP A 203 -1.78 -1.57 5.93
C TRP A 203 -2.52 -0.77 4.88
N PHE A 204 -2.56 -1.24 3.63
CA PHE A 204 -3.33 -0.58 2.56
C PHE A 204 -4.23 -1.58 1.85
N GLN A 205 -5.42 -1.75 2.39
CA GLN A 205 -6.44 -2.69 1.95
C GLN A 205 -7.84 -2.11 2.21
N GLY A 206 -8.85 -2.49 1.47
CA GLY A 206 -10.23 -2.11 1.78
C GLY A 206 -11.22 -2.29 0.64
N TRP A 207 -10.81 -2.22 -0.62
CA TRP A 207 -11.74 -2.32 -1.75
C TRP A 207 -12.61 -3.58 -1.70
N ASN A 208 -12.01 -4.72 -1.40
CA ASN A 208 -12.75 -6.00 -1.39
C ASN A 208 -13.77 -6.07 -0.26
N ASP A 209 -13.44 -5.55 0.93
CA ASP A 209 -14.39 -5.47 2.05
C ASP A 209 -15.48 -4.43 1.77
N MET A 210 -15.17 -3.29 1.15
CA MET A 210 -16.13 -2.27 0.78
C MET A 210 -17.23 -2.80 -0.16
N CYS A 211 -16.92 -3.75 -1.03
CA CYS A 211 -17.89 -4.37 -1.94
C CYS A 211 -18.88 -5.31 -1.24
N ASN A 212 -18.72 -5.60 0.04
CA ASN A 212 -19.58 -6.50 0.82
C ASN A 212 -20.02 -5.84 2.12
N ARG A 213 -21.33 -5.53 2.25
CA ARG A 213 -21.88 -4.86 3.44
C ARG A 213 -21.63 -5.64 4.73
N HIS A 214 -21.61 -6.97 4.67
CA HIS A 214 -21.30 -7.82 5.83
C HIS A 214 -19.85 -7.67 6.27
N HIS A 215 -18.91 -7.55 5.32
CA HIS A 215 -17.50 -7.28 5.62
C HIS A 215 -17.32 -5.88 6.20
N ILE A 216 -18.00 -4.86 5.66
CA ILE A 216 -17.98 -3.49 6.22
C ILE A 216 -18.36 -3.48 7.69
N ALA A 217 -19.44 -4.18 8.05
CA ALA A 217 -19.94 -4.23 9.41
C ALA A 217 -18.93 -4.85 10.40
N GLN A 218 -18.04 -5.72 9.94
CA GLN A 218 -17.01 -6.37 10.76
C GLN A 218 -15.64 -5.68 10.70
N TYR A 219 -15.44 -4.73 9.79
CA TYR A 219 -14.10 -4.21 9.46
C TYR A 219 -13.40 -3.58 10.67
N THR A 220 -14.11 -2.77 11.46
CA THR A 220 -13.55 -2.11 12.65
C THR A 220 -13.00 -3.11 13.65
N GLU A 221 -13.78 -4.10 14.04
CA GLU A 221 -13.34 -5.12 15.01
C GLU A 221 -12.23 -6.00 14.44
N ASN A 222 -12.35 -6.42 13.17
CA ASN A 222 -11.31 -7.19 12.49
C ASN A 222 -9.98 -6.43 12.44
N MET A 223 -10.01 -5.11 12.20
CA MET A 223 -8.80 -4.27 12.18
C MET A 223 -8.18 -4.15 13.57
N ILE A 224 -8.98 -4.01 14.62
CA ILE A 224 -8.49 -3.98 16.00
C ILE A 224 -7.77 -5.30 16.34
N HIS A 225 -8.37 -6.44 15.98
CA HIS A 225 -7.73 -7.74 16.15
C HIS A 225 -6.48 -7.87 15.29
N PHE A 226 -6.52 -7.39 14.04
CA PHE A 226 -5.38 -7.46 13.11
C PHE A 226 -4.15 -6.72 13.66
N ILE A 227 -4.32 -5.48 14.11
CA ILE A 227 -3.22 -4.71 14.71
C ILE A 227 -2.69 -5.39 15.97
N THR A 228 -3.59 -5.90 16.83
CA THR A 228 -3.23 -6.59 18.07
C THR A 228 -2.45 -7.86 17.80
N ASP A 229 -2.93 -8.68 16.86
CA ASP A 229 -2.30 -9.96 16.50
C ASP A 229 -0.97 -9.77 15.79
N VAL A 230 -0.85 -8.81 14.87
CA VAL A 230 0.43 -8.44 14.22
C VAL A 230 1.47 -8.04 15.25
N ARG A 231 1.11 -7.19 16.22
CA ARG A 231 2.03 -6.78 17.29
C ARG A 231 2.43 -7.95 18.19
N ARG A 232 1.54 -8.89 18.43
CA ARG A 232 1.83 -10.10 19.20
C ARG A 232 2.74 -11.05 18.42
N GLU A 233 2.47 -11.27 17.13
CA GLU A 233 3.25 -12.17 16.27
C GLU A 233 4.71 -11.75 16.12
N PHE A 234 4.96 -10.44 16.14
CA PHE A 234 6.31 -9.89 16.05
C PHE A 234 6.90 -9.45 17.39
N GLU A 235 6.23 -9.78 18.51
CA GLU A 235 6.67 -9.42 19.87
C GLU A 235 6.97 -7.92 20.02
N SER A 236 6.31 -7.09 19.22
CA SER A 236 6.53 -5.65 19.16
C SER A 236 5.25 -4.86 19.54
N PRO A 237 4.93 -4.77 20.84
CA PRO A 237 3.67 -4.18 21.28
C PRO A 237 3.52 -2.68 21.00
N LYS A 238 4.64 -2.01 20.67
CA LYS A 238 4.68 -0.58 20.32
C LYS A 238 4.90 -0.34 18.81
N LEU A 239 4.91 -1.39 17.98
CA LEU A 239 5.17 -1.24 16.55
C LEU A 239 4.30 -0.11 15.95
N PRO A 240 4.92 0.94 15.41
CA PRO A 240 4.21 1.99 14.69
C PRO A 240 3.34 1.40 13.58
N PHE A 241 2.09 1.87 13.45
CA PHE A 241 1.14 1.26 12.53
C PHE A 241 0.36 2.33 11.74
N ILE A 242 0.39 2.23 10.43
CA ILE A 242 -0.39 3.10 9.54
C ILE A 242 -1.48 2.31 8.85
N VAL A 243 -2.71 2.80 8.93
CA VAL A 243 -3.84 2.35 8.10
C VAL A 243 -3.99 3.33 6.94
N GLY A 244 -3.65 2.90 5.74
CA GLY A 244 -3.95 3.62 4.51
C GLY A 244 -5.46 3.56 4.23
N VAL A 245 -6.12 4.72 4.33
CA VAL A 245 -7.56 4.83 4.08
C VAL A 245 -7.84 4.86 2.59
N LEU A 246 -8.79 4.06 2.14
CA LEU A 246 -9.21 3.98 0.74
C LEU A 246 -9.71 5.34 0.23
N GLY A 247 -9.05 5.89 -0.77
CA GLY A 247 -9.31 7.23 -1.31
C GLY A 247 -9.79 7.24 -2.77
N VAL A 248 -10.28 6.11 -3.29
CA VAL A 248 -10.88 6.05 -4.62
C VAL A 248 -12.06 7.02 -4.67
N TYR A 249 -12.17 7.76 -5.75
CA TYR A 249 -13.09 8.88 -5.98
C TYR A 249 -12.76 10.16 -5.19
N GLY A 250 -11.59 10.26 -4.58
CA GLY A 250 -11.11 11.49 -3.95
C GLY A 250 -11.55 11.67 -2.50
N THR A 251 -11.51 12.91 -2.03
CA THR A 251 -11.83 13.26 -0.64
C THR A 251 -13.33 13.29 -0.35
N ASP A 252 -14.14 13.59 -1.38
CA ASP A 252 -15.60 13.60 -1.32
C ASP A 252 -16.20 12.70 -2.40
N PRO A 253 -16.21 11.37 -2.17
CA PRO A 253 -16.71 10.42 -3.15
C PRO A 253 -18.22 10.53 -3.40
N ASP A 254 -18.99 11.03 -2.44
CA ASP A 254 -20.46 11.19 -2.58
C ASP A 254 -20.83 12.28 -3.59
N SER A 255 -19.94 13.23 -3.89
CA SER A 255 -20.14 14.25 -4.92
C SER A 255 -20.01 13.70 -6.35
N ARG A 256 -19.56 12.46 -6.52
CA ARG A 256 -19.27 11.89 -7.84
C ARG A 256 -20.52 11.32 -8.49
N ARG A 257 -20.88 11.86 -9.67
CA ARG A 257 -22.04 11.41 -10.47
C ARG A 257 -21.93 9.99 -11.00
N PHE A 258 -20.73 9.43 -10.97
CA PHE A 258 -20.42 8.11 -11.54
C PHE A 258 -20.32 7.03 -10.49
N ASP A 259 -20.56 7.36 -9.22
CA ASP A 259 -20.62 6.36 -8.15
C ASP A 259 -21.68 5.33 -8.49
N LYS A 260 -21.29 4.07 -8.49
CA LYS A 260 -22.17 2.92 -8.72
C LYS A 260 -22.99 2.55 -7.49
N GLY A 261 -23.19 3.47 -6.53
CA GLY A 261 -23.81 3.18 -5.26
C GLY A 261 -22.91 2.34 -4.32
N LEU A 262 -21.60 2.35 -4.55
CA LEU A 262 -20.64 1.75 -3.64
C LEU A 262 -20.55 2.60 -2.35
N PRO A 263 -20.55 1.98 -1.17
CA PRO A 263 -20.55 2.71 0.10
C PRO A 263 -19.16 3.25 0.47
N VAL A 264 -18.49 3.97 -0.44
CA VAL A 264 -17.11 4.43 -0.29
C VAL A 264 -16.95 5.33 0.93
N THR A 265 -17.80 6.35 1.07
CA THR A 265 -17.78 7.27 2.22
C THR A 265 -18.02 6.53 3.54
N ALA A 266 -19.00 5.64 3.58
CA ALA A 266 -19.28 4.84 4.77
C ALA A 266 -18.10 3.95 5.14
N PHE A 267 -17.49 3.30 4.15
CA PHE A 267 -16.33 2.44 4.39
C PHE A 267 -15.09 3.23 4.86
N ARG A 268 -14.83 4.40 4.28
CA ARG A 268 -13.75 5.29 4.75
C ARG A 268 -13.95 5.69 6.22
N LYS A 269 -15.17 6.05 6.62
CA LYS A 269 -15.50 6.32 8.03
C LYS A 269 -15.19 5.11 8.92
N THR A 270 -15.49 3.90 8.46
CA THR A 270 -15.18 2.66 9.17
C THR A 270 -13.68 2.47 9.36
N GLN A 271 -12.85 2.80 8.36
CA GLN A 271 -11.38 2.72 8.48
C GLN A 271 -10.83 3.74 9.48
N PHE A 272 -11.29 4.99 9.46
CA PHE A 272 -10.91 6.00 10.47
C PHE A 272 -11.38 5.61 11.88
N GLU A 273 -12.59 5.09 11.99
CA GLU A 273 -13.14 4.64 13.28
C GLU A 273 -12.35 3.46 13.85
N ALA A 274 -11.87 2.55 13.02
CA ALA A 274 -11.02 1.44 13.46
C ALA A 274 -9.75 1.93 14.16
N VAL A 275 -9.07 2.93 13.60
CA VAL A 275 -7.88 3.54 14.19
C VAL A 275 -8.22 4.23 15.52
N LYS A 276 -9.28 5.04 15.53
CA LYS A 276 -9.73 5.76 16.74
C LYS A 276 -10.12 4.81 17.87
N GLN A 277 -10.87 3.76 17.57
CA GLN A 277 -11.29 2.77 18.57
C GLN A 277 -10.12 1.92 19.08
N TYR A 278 -9.17 1.57 18.18
CA TYR A 278 -7.95 0.90 18.62
C TYR A 278 -7.21 1.76 19.66
N ASP A 279 -6.97 3.04 19.34
CA ASP A 279 -6.25 3.95 20.24
C ASP A 279 -6.97 4.15 21.58
N ALA A 280 -8.30 4.14 21.59
CA ALA A 280 -9.09 4.22 22.82
C ALA A 280 -9.01 2.95 23.69
N LYS A 281 -8.91 1.76 23.07
CA LYS A 281 -8.87 0.45 23.75
C LYS A 281 -7.48 0.09 24.32
N VAL A 282 -6.40 0.65 23.73
CA VAL A 282 -5.04 0.30 24.18
C VAL A 282 -4.63 1.05 25.45
N LYS A 283 -3.63 0.49 26.17
CA LYS A 283 -3.03 1.17 27.33
C LYS A 283 -2.44 2.51 26.92
N SER A 284 -2.54 3.51 27.77
CA SER A 284 -2.12 4.90 27.49
C SER A 284 -0.72 5.03 26.86
N LYS A 285 0.22 4.16 27.30
CA LYS A 285 1.60 4.15 26.78
C LYS A 285 1.76 3.68 25.32
N TYR A 286 0.68 3.21 24.67
CA TYR A 286 0.68 2.77 23.28
C TYR A 286 -0.21 3.63 22.37
N ARG A 287 -0.81 4.71 22.95
CA ARG A 287 -1.67 5.60 22.19
C ARG A 287 -0.86 6.49 21.26
N GLY A 288 -1.47 6.82 20.12
CA GLY A 288 -0.91 7.75 19.14
C GLY A 288 0.16 7.17 18.23
N ASN A 289 0.42 5.85 18.29
CA ASN A 289 1.32 5.16 17.36
C ASN A 289 0.57 4.27 16.34
N VAL A 290 -0.74 4.37 16.29
CA VAL A 290 -1.59 3.87 15.20
C VAL A 290 -2.29 5.07 14.58
N ILE A 291 -2.06 5.32 13.32
CA ILE A 291 -2.64 6.47 12.61
C ILE A 291 -3.27 6.06 11.28
N ALA A 292 -4.21 6.87 10.82
CA ALA A 292 -4.81 6.76 9.49
C ALA A 292 -4.17 7.78 8.54
N VAL A 293 -3.82 7.33 7.33
CA VAL A 293 -3.36 8.22 6.23
C VAL A 293 -4.34 8.11 5.08
N ASP A 294 -5.01 9.21 4.78
CA ASP A 294 -6.01 9.29 3.72
C ASP A 294 -5.35 9.34 2.34
N SER A 295 -5.69 8.41 1.46
CA SER A 295 -5.22 8.41 0.07
C SER A 295 -6.11 9.24 -0.87
N GLY A 296 -7.26 9.73 -0.42
CA GLY A 296 -8.20 10.55 -1.21
C GLY A 296 -7.59 11.82 -1.81
N PRO A 297 -6.76 12.60 -1.09
CA PRO A 297 -6.11 13.79 -1.64
C PRO A 297 -5.16 13.52 -2.82
N PHE A 298 -4.79 12.27 -3.05
CA PHE A 298 -3.89 11.88 -4.13
C PHE A 298 -4.63 11.32 -5.35
N TYR A 299 -5.94 11.07 -5.25
CA TYR A 299 -6.74 10.57 -6.36
C TYR A 299 -6.95 11.67 -7.42
N GLU A 300 -6.71 11.34 -8.69
CA GLU A 300 -6.78 12.30 -9.80
C GLU A 300 -8.19 12.38 -10.38
N LEU A 301 -8.98 13.34 -9.91
CA LEU A 301 -10.39 13.51 -10.29
C LEU A 301 -10.57 13.78 -11.78
N GLY A 302 -9.78 14.68 -12.37
CA GLY A 302 -9.86 14.97 -13.81
C GLY A 302 -9.57 13.74 -14.68
N LEU A 303 -8.59 12.93 -14.29
CA LEU A 303 -8.30 11.66 -14.99
C LEU A 303 -9.45 10.65 -14.80
N SER A 304 -10.10 10.65 -13.64
CA SER A 304 -11.29 9.85 -13.38
C SER A 304 -12.47 10.27 -14.26
N ASP A 305 -12.64 11.57 -14.54
CA ASP A 305 -13.70 12.06 -15.43
C ASP A 305 -13.48 11.54 -16.87
N ILE A 306 -12.25 11.59 -17.36
CA ILE A 306 -11.89 11.01 -18.66
C ILE A 306 -12.18 9.50 -18.68
N TYR A 307 -11.80 8.77 -17.62
CA TYR A 307 -12.07 7.32 -17.49
C TYR A 307 -13.57 7.03 -17.65
N TRP A 308 -14.43 7.75 -16.92
CA TRP A 308 -15.87 7.52 -16.93
C TRP A 308 -16.51 7.93 -18.26
N LYS A 309 -16.09 9.07 -18.82
CA LYS A 309 -16.52 9.49 -20.15
C LYS A 309 -16.25 8.38 -21.17
N ARG A 310 -15.01 7.90 -21.26
CA ARG A 310 -14.61 6.79 -22.15
C ARG A 310 -15.44 5.51 -21.94
N ARG A 311 -15.60 5.12 -20.68
CA ARG A 311 -16.27 3.87 -20.32
C ARG A 311 -17.76 3.89 -20.63
N MET A 312 -18.43 4.97 -20.28
CA MET A 312 -19.89 5.11 -20.44
C MET A 312 -20.24 5.33 -21.90
N THR A 313 -19.63 6.31 -22.56
CA THR A 313 -19.92 6.61 -23.97
C THR A 313 -19.58 5.44 -24.88
N GLY A 314 -18.43 4.77 -24.66
CA GLY A 314 -18.09 3.55 -25.38
C GLY A 314 -19.08 2.39 -25.16
N GLY A 315 -19.70 2.31 -23.98
CA GLY A 315 -20.78 1.38 -23.67
C GLY A 315 -22.06 1.71 -24.44
N TRP A 316 -22.48 2.98 -24.40
CA TRP A 316 -23.68 3.46 -25.09
C TRP A 316 -23.57 3.38 -26.60
N LYS A 317 -22.44 3.76 -27.21
CA LYS A 317 -22.17 3.61 -28.64
C LYS A 317 -22.31 2.16 -29.11
N ARG A 318 -21.85 1.19 -28.33
CA ARG A 318 -22.07 -0.24 -28.65
C ARG A 318 -23.55 -0.61 -28.63
N ARG A 319 -24.34 -0.04 -27.69
CA ARG A 319 -25.81 -0.26 -27.66
C ARG A 319 -26.52 0.38 -28.85
N VAL A 320 -26.11 1.58 -29.26
CA VAL A 320 -26.61 2.24 -30.47
C VAL A 320 -26.33 1.37 -31.69
N HIS A 321 -25.10 0.91 -31.86
CA HIS A 321 -24.70 0.04 -32.97
C HIS A 321 -25.51 -1.27 -33.03
N LYS A 322 -25.92 -1.78 -31.86
CA LYS A 322 -26.77 -2.98 -31.78
C LYS A 322 -28.28 -2.70 -31.94
N GLY A 323 -28.70 -1.45 -32.07
CA GLY A 323 -30.10 -1.06 -32.05
C GLY A 323 -30.79 -1.16 -30.69
N GLU A 324 -30.03 -1.30 -29.60
CA GLU A 324 -30.52 -1.37 -28.22
C GLU A 324 -30.71 0.01 -27.59
N MET A 325 -30.32 1.08 -28.29
CA MET A 325 -30.37 2.48 -27.88
C MET A 325 -30.43 3.35 -29.13
N THR A 326 -31.23 4.42 -29.12
CA THR A 326 -31.29 5.40 -30.21
C THR A 326 -30.20 6.46 -30.07
N GLU A 327 -29.86 7.17 -31.15
CA GLU A 327 -28.94 8.32 -31.11
C GLU A 327 -29.46 9.44 -30.18
N GLU A 328 -30.79 9.64 -30.15
CA GLU A 328 -31.40 10.62 -29.25
C GLU A 328 -31.21 10.25 -27.77
N GLU A 329 -31.42 8.99 -27.42
CA GLU A 329 -31.15 8.49 -26.05
C GLU A 329 -29.68 8.59 -25.70
N TYR A 330 -28.76 8.29 -26.64
CA TYR A 330 -27.33 8.47 -26.44
C TYR A 330 -26.98 9.92 -26.09
N ARG A 331 -27.50 10.90 -26.86
CA ARG A 331 -27.26 12.33 -26.60
C ARG A 331 -27.81 12.75 -25.25
N LYS A 332 -29.01 12.34 -24.88
CA LYS A 332 -29.61 12.62 -23.55
C LYS A 332 -28.75 12.08 -22.40
N GLU A 333 -28.20 10.87 -22.55
CA GLU A 333 -27.29 10.36 -21.53
C GLU A 333 -25.98 11.15 -21.49
N CYS A 334 -25.40 11.55 -22.63
CA CYS A 334 -24.21 12.41 -22.66
C CYS A 334 -24.47 13.74 -21.94
N ASP A 335 -25.57 14.42 -22.26
CA ASP A 335 -25.98 15.71 -21.63
C ASP A 335 -26.15 15.56 -20.11
N LYS A 336 -26.83 14.51 -19.66
CA LYS A 336 -27.06 14.20 -18.24
C LYS A 336 -25.77 14.13 -17.44
N TYR A 337 -24.70 13.61 -18.05
CA TYR A 337 -23.39 13.46 -17.40
C TYR A 337 -22.40 14.59 -17.74
N GLY A 338 -22.80 15.54 -18.63
CA GLY A 338 -21.95 16.65 -19.07
C GLY A 338 -20.77 16.16 -19.94
N PHE A 339 -21.04 15.21 -20.83
CA PHE A 339 -20.02 14.67 -21.75
C PHE A 339 -20.10 15.30 -23.16
N ASP A 340 -20.71 16.48 -23.28
CA ASP A 340 -20.93 17.20 -24.54
C ASP A 340 -21.48 16.26 -25.62
N ASP A 341 -20.76 16.08 -26.74
CA ASP A 341 -21.11 15.13 -27.82
C ASP A 341 -20.77 13.66 -27.50
N GLY A 342 -20.17 13.40 -26.35
CA GLY A 342 -19.72 12.07 -25.92
C GLY A 342 -18.45 11.57 -26.60
N GLU A 343 -17.78 12.44 -27.39
CA GLU A 343 -16.50 12.12 -28.00
C GLU A 343 -15.34 12.39 -27.02
N ILE A 344 -14.32 11.54 -27.09
CA ILE A 344 -13.06 11.79 -26.38
C ILE A 344 -12.21 12.72 -27.26
N THR A 345 -11.90 13.88 -26.72
CA THR A 345 -11.04 14.85 -27.43
C THR A 345 -9.60 14.32 -27.57
N ALA A 346 -8.85 14.86 -28.51
CA ALA A 346 -7.44 14.52 -28.68
C ALA A 346 -6.61 14.83 -27.42
N GLU A 347 -6.98 15.88 -26.69
CA GLU A 347 -6.33 16.27 -25.43
C GLU A 347 -6.67 15.26 -24.29
N GLU A 348 -7.94 14.89 -24.14
CA GLU A 348 -8.37 13.85 -23.18
C GLU A 348 -7.70 12.51 -23.48
N GLN A 349 -7.60 12.13 -24.77
CA GLN A 349 -6.91 10.91 -25.18
C GLN A 349 -5.43 10.96 -24.81
N SER A 350 -4.74 12.07 -25.12
CA SER A 350 -3.33 12.26 -24.79
C SER A 350 -3.10 12.22 -23.27
N THR A 351 -3.95 12.90 -22.51
CA THR A 351 -3.90 12.89 -21.05
C THR A 351 -4.10 11.48 -20.49
N TRP A 352 -5.08 10.75 -21.01
CA TRP A 352 -5.33 9.37 -20.62
C TRP A 352 -4.11 8.47 -20.87
N ASP A 353 -3.54 8.53 -22.06
CA ASP A 353 -2.44 7.65 -22.47
C ASP A 353 -1.15 7.90 -21.66
N ARG A 354 -0.93 9.16 -21.26
CA ARG A 354 0.22 9.56 -20.44
C ARG A 354 0.03 9.32 -18.96
N CYS A 355 -1.17 9.55 -18.41
CA CYS A 355 -1.39 9.64 -16.98
C CYS A 355 -1.99 8.37 -16.38
N SER A 356 -2.57 7.48 -17.21
CA SER A 356 -3.28 6.30 -16.76
C SER A 356 -2.70 5.00 -17.29
N SER A 357 -2.83 3.95 -16.47
CA SER A 357 -2.44 2.59 -16.88
C SER A 357 -3.36 1.50 -16.33
N ASN A 358 -4.40 1.86 -15.58
CA ASN A 358 -5.33 0.91 -14.97
C ASN A 358 -6.72 1.54 -14.72
N ALA A 359 -7.63 0.78 -14.13
CA ALA A 359 -8.99 1.18 -13.80
C ALA A 359 -9.06 2.11 -12.57
N GLU A 360 -10.21 2.74 -12.37
CA GLU A 360 -10.48 3.71 -11.31
C GLU A 360 -10.25 3.17 -9.89
N TYR A 361 -10.64 1.93 -9.62
CA TYR A 361 -10.47 1.28 -8.32
C TYR A 361 -9.00 0.93 -8.01
N HIS A 362 -8.13 1.05 -9.00
CA HIS A 362 -6.68 0.96 -8.86
C HIS A 362 -6.00 2.34 -9.03
N TYR A 363 -6.68 3.41 -8.59
CA TYR A 363 -6.17 4.79 -8.69
C TYR A 363 -5.73 5.16 -10.11
N LEU A 364 -6.46 4.62 -11.12
CA LEU A 364 -6.21 4.82 -12.55
C LEU A 364 -4.82 4.34 -13.00
N GLY A 365 -4.09 3.62 -12.13
CA GLY A 365 -2.70 3.23 -12.38
C GLY A 365 -1.78 4.44 -12.56
N SER A 366 -2.02 5.53 -11.85
CA SER A 366 -1.25 6.76 -11.92
C SER A 366 0.02 6.69 -11.07
N GLY A 367 1.17 6.85 -11.69
CA GLY A 367 2.47 6.96 -11.00
C GLY A 367 2.50 8.14 -10.04
N LYS A 368 1.90 9.27 -10.43
CA LYS A 368 1.76 10.46 -9.58
C LYS A 368 1.03 10.15 -8.27
N THR A 369 -0.07 9.39 -8.32
CA THR A 369 -0.82 8.98 -7.13
C THR A 369 0.02 8.09 -6.23
N PHE A 370 0.60 7.01 -6.76
CA PHE A 370 1.32 6.02 -5.94
C PHE A 370 2.61 6.57 -5.33
N VAL A 371 3.36 7.41 -6.08
CA VAL A 371 4.56 8.06 -5.55
C VAL A 371 4.22 9.03 -4.42
N ARG A 372 3.21 9.90 -4.62
CA ARG A 372 2.78 10.87 -3.60
C ARG A 372 2.22 10.20 -2.35
N PHE A 373 1.43 9.16 -2.53
CA PHE A 373 0.90 8.41 -1.40
C PHE A 373 2.01 7.67 -0.64
N GLY A 374 2.95 7.03 -1.35
CA GLY A 374 4.13 6.40 -0.74
C GLY A 374 4.97 7.39 0.08
N LYS A 375 5.21 8.60 -0.46
CA LYS A 375 5.85 9.70 0.26
C LYS A 375 5.09 10.07 1.54
N ALA A 376 3.78 10.25 1.45
CA ALA A 376 2.95 10.59 2.60
C ALA A 376 2.97 9.50 3.69
N LEU A 377 3.02 8.23 3.30
CA LEU A 377 3.18 7.11 4.23
C LEU A 377 4.55 7.15 4.93
N ALA A 378 5.64 7.45 4.20
CA ALA A 378 6.98 7.59 4.78
C ALA A 378 7.05 8.74 5.79
N GLU A 379 6.58 9.93 5.40
CA GLU A 379 6.52 11.11 6.28
C GLU A 379 5.66 10.87 7.54
N ALA A 380 4.54 10.15 7.38
CA ALA A 380 3.67 9.80 8.49
C ALA A 380 4.33 8.77 9.43
N MET A 381 5.07 7.79 8.88
CA MET A 381 5.80 6.80 9.65
C MET A 381 6.84 7.45 10.55
N LEU A 382 7.68 8.32 10.00
CA LEU A 382 8.69 9.03 10.78
C LEU A 382 8.11 9.88 11.91
N LYS A 383 6.92 10.47 11.71
CA LYS A 383 6.24 11.24 12.77
C LYS A 383 5.79 10.41 13.96
N ILE A 384 5.49 9.12 13.74
CA ILE A 384 5.03 8.23 14.84
C ILE A 384 6.15 7.39 15.44
N GLU A 385 7.24 7.16 14.74
CA GLU A 385 8.45 6.53 15.28
C GLU A 385 9.11 7.41 16.35
N ASN A 386 9.10 8.72 16.16
CA ASN A 386 9.75 9.70 17.04
C ASN A 386 8.89 10.13 18.23
N LYS A 387 7.75 9.45 18.49
CA LYS A 387 6.87 9.69 19.66
C LYS A 387 7.09 8.65 20.75
#